data_6a6ec435284ead403457ec9683c6e186
#
_entry.id   6a6ec435284ead403457ec9683c6e186
#
_cell.length_a   1.000
_cell.length_b   1.000
_cell.length_c   1.000
_cell.angle_alpha   90.00
_cell.angle_beta   90.00
_cell.angle_gamma   90.00
#
_symmetry.space_group_name_H-M   'P 1'
#
loop_
_entity.id
_entity.type
_entity.pdbx_description
1 polymer ?
#
loop_
_entity_poly.entity_id
_entity_poly.type
_entity_poly.pdbx_seq_one_letter_code
_entity_poly.pdbx_strand_id
1 'polypeptide(L)'
;NFTDRKKETKRLKMNFESGVNSILISPRRMGKTSIVGKVMSSMTDPKIKVVMMDIYDCRSESDFYERFAASIIKGVAGKVENMIAYVREFLGRFSAKVSVSPDPSLDYSLSLGISPKDTDADEILNLPQRIASKRGVHIVVCIDEFQQIGEFPDSLTVQKRLRGVWQHQENVSYCLFGSKKHLMEKIFQRKSMPFYQFGDMIFLD
;
A
#
# COMPACT_ATOMS: atom_id res chain seq x y z
N ASN A 1 1.56 23.13 13.78
CA ASN A 1 1.23 22.62 15.10
C ASN A 1 0.77 21.19 15.03
N PHE A 2 1.70 20.28 15.23
CA PHE A 2 1.50 18.82 15.18
C PHE A 2 0.73 18.26 16.41
N THR A 3 0.37 19.11 17.32
CA THR A 3 -0.11 18.73 18.65
C THR A 3 -1.61 18.40 18.69
N ASP A 4 -2.37 18.68 17.66
CA ASP A 4 -3.84 18.70 17.73
C ASP A 4 -4.58 17.63 16.90
N ARG A 5 -3.85 16.65 16.34
CA ARG A 5 -4.47 15.59 15.52
C ARG A 5 -4.65 14.26 16.27
N LYS A 6 -4.94 14.34 17.54
CA LYS A 6 -5.14 13.15 18.39
C LYS A 6 -6.35 12.31 17.95
N LYS A 7 -7.41 12.95 17.47
CA LYS A 7 -8.63 12.27 17.04
C LYS A 7 -8.39 11.46 15.77
N GLU A 8 -7.78 12.08 14.77
CA GLU A 8 -7.48 11.44 13.47
C GLU A 8 -6.45 10.33 13.65
N THR A 9 -5.40 10.55 14.44
CA THR A 9 -4.39 9.53 14.76
C THR A 9 -5.03 8.34 15.48
N LYS A 10 -5.91 8.59 16.46
CA LYS A 10 -6.61 7.53 17.19
C LYS A 10 -7.55 6.75 16.27
N ARG A 11 -8.33 7.45 15.41
CA ARG A 11 -9.24 6.84 14.44
C ARG A 11 -8.48 5.96 13.46
N LEU A 12 -7.37 6.47 12.90
CA LEU A 12 -6.54 5.71 11.97
C LEU A 12 -5.93 4.47 12.63
N LYS A 13 -5.46 4.59 13.89
CA LYS A 13 -4.97 3.46 14.67
C LYS A 13 -6.03 2.38 14.86
N MET A 14 -7.24 2.78 15.25
CA MET A 14 -8.37 1.85 15.39
C MET A 14 -8.69 1.14 14.07
N ASN A 15 -8.64 1.86 12.94
CA ASN A 15 -8.86 1.25 11.63
C ASN A 15 -7.78 0.20 11.31
N PHE A 16 -6.52 0.47 11.61
CA PHE A 16 -5.44 -0.50 11.42
C PHE A 16 -5.63 -1.75 12.28
N GLU A 17 -6.01 -1.57 13.55
CA GLU A 17 -6.27 -2.66 14.49
C GLU A 17 -7.50 -3.49 14.12
N SER A 18 -8.49 -2.87 13.49
CA SER A 18 -9.78 -3.51 13.10
C SER A 18 -9.82 -3.98 11.64
N GLY A 19 -8.74 -3.81 10.87
CA GLY A 19 -8.70 -4.21 9.47
C GLY A 19 -9.60 -3.37 8.55
N VAL A 20 -9.89 -2.10 8.92
CA VAL A 20 -10.72 -1.20 8.15
C VAL A 20 -9.86 -0.39 7.17
N ASN A 21 -10.25 -0.40 5.89
CA ASN A 21 -9.62 0.46 4.88
C ASN A 21 -9.80 1.94 5.25
N SER A 22 -8.75 2.73 5.06
CA SER A 22 -8.72 4.15 5.39
C SER A 22 -8.28 4.99 4.20
N ILE A 23 -8.92 6.13 4.01
CA ILE A 23 -8.55 7.11 2.99
C ILE A 23 -8.26 8.43 3.70
N LEU A 24 -7.02 8.94 3.61
CA LEU A 24 -6.68 10.25 4.15
C LEU A 24 -6.66 11.28 3.04
N ILE A 25 -7.50 12.29 3.18
CA ILE A 25 -7.62 13.38 2.22
C ILE A 25 -7.23 14.68 2.90
N SER A 26 -6.22 15.35 2.35
CA SER A 26 -5.82 16.67 2.82
C SER A 26 -5.00 17.42 1.79
N PRO A 27 -4.85 18.75 1.93
CA PRO A 27 -3.89 19.52 1.17
C PRO A 27 -2.44 19.07 1.39
N ARG A 28 -1.53 19.57 0.56
CA ARG A 28 -0.09 19.35 0.74
C ARG A 28 0.40 19.88 2.08
N ARG A 29 1.47 19.26 2.63
CA ARG A 29 2.17 19.67 3.87
C ARG A 29 1.32 19.62 5.14
N MET A 30 0.19 18.92 5.12
CA MET A 30 -0.67 18.75 6.29
C MET A 30 -0.31 17.53 7.18
N GLY A 31 0.87 16.95 6.97
CA GLY A 31 1.43 15.92 7.85
C GLY A 31 0.83 14.50 7.69
N LYS A 32 0.24 14.16 6.52
CA LYS A 32 -0.31 12.81 6.25
C LYS A 32 0.69 11.69 6.54
N THR A 33 1.84 11.73 5.89
CA THR A 33 2.90 10.73 6.05
C THR A 33 3.38 10.64 7.50
N SER A 34 3.43 11.80 8.19
CA SER A 34 3.81 11.83 9.61
C SER A 34 2.75 11.20 10.53
N ILE A 35 1.44 11.38 10.23
CA ILE A 35 0.36 10.72 10.99
C ILE A 35 0.43 9.21 10.79
N VAL A 36 0.55 8.76 9.53
CA VAL A 36 0.67 7.34 9.20
C VAL A 36 1.91 6.74 9.87
N GLY A 37 3.07 7.40 9.78
CA GLY A 37 4.31 6.98 10.44
C GLY A 37 4.18 6.90 11.97
N LYS A 38 3.48 7.86 12.59
CA LYS A 38 3.21 7.85 14.03
C LYS A 38 2.30 6.68 14.43
N VAL A 39 1.25 6.42 13.66
CA VAL A 39 0.39 5.26 13.91
C VAL A 39 1.19 3.97 13.75
N MET A 40 1.93 3.83 12.65
CA MET A 40 2.80 2.68 12.40
C MET A 40 3.75 2.41 13.57
N SER A 41 4.45 3.45 14.06
CA SER A 41 5.38 3.33 15.20
C SER A 41 4.68 3.00 16.53
N SER A 42 3.38 3.26 16.64
CA SER A 42 2.57 2.98 17.83
C SER A 42 1.89 1.61 17.82
N MET A 43 2.01 0.87 16.71
CA MET A 43 1.48 -0.50 16.62
C MET A 43 2.35 -1.46 17.42
N THR A 44 1.77 -2.13 18.40
CA THR A 44 2.46 -3.05 19.30
C THR A 44 2.12 -4.51 19.07
N ASP A 45 1.00 -4.78 18.38
CA ASP A 45 0.60 -6.15 18.07
C ASP A 45 1.51 -6.75 16.99
N PRO A 46 2.30 -7.80 17.29
CA PRO A 46 3.18 -8.45 16.34
C PRO A 46 2.45 -9.12 15.18
N LYS A 47 1.15 -9.38 15.33
CA LYS A 47 0.30 -9.94 14.28
C LYS A 47 -0.15 -8.91 13.25
N ILE A 48 0.06 -7.61 13.50
CA ILE A 48 -0.24 -6.55 12.55
C ILE A 48 1.07 -6.07 11.92
N LYS A 49 1.19 -6.22 10.62
CA LYS A 49 2.32 -5.75 9.82
C LYS A 49 1.91 -4.53 9.02
N VAL A 50 2.57 -3.41 9.23
CA VAL A 50 2.30 -2.19 8.45
C VAL A 50 3.39 -2.02 7.41
N VAL A 51 2.97 -1.94 6.16
CA VAL A 51 3.85 -1.76 5.00
C VAL A 51 3.60 -0.37 4.42
N MET A 52 4.66 0.37 4.14
CA MET A 52 4.60 1.70 3.56
C MET A 52 5.20 1.70 2.17
N MET A 53 4.53 2.34 1.22
CA MET A 53 5.06 2.59 -0.12
C MET A 53 4.63 3.96 -0.63
N ASP A 54 5.47 4.56 -1.46
CA ASP A 54 5.19 5.79 -2.19
C ASP A 54 5.17 5.48 -3.69
N ILE A 55 4.13 5.91 -4.39
CA ILE A 55 3.97 5.65 -5.83
C ILE A 55 4.13 6.92 -6.68
N TYR A 56 4.71 7.98 -6.12
CA TYR A 56 4.90 9.25 -6.82
C TYR A 56 5.60 9.09 -8.19
N ASP A 57 6.63 8.24 -8.25
CA ASP A 57 7.44 8.02 -9.45
C ASP A 57 6.88 6.94 -10.39
N CYS A 58 5.81 6.25 -10.00
CA CYS A 58 5.19 5.24 -10.87
C CYS A 58 4.52 5.92 -12.05
N ARG A 59 4.87 5.50 -13.26
CA ARG A 59 4.33 6.04 -14.52
C ARG A 59 3.39 5.09 -15.23
N SER A 60 3.41 3.83 -14.82
CA SER A 60 2.65 2.75 -15.43
C SER A 60 2.13 1.77 -14.38
N GLU A 61 1.20 0.95 -14.81
CA GLU A 61 0.70 -0.20 -14.04
C GLU A 61 1.84 -1.18 -13.69
N SER A 62 2.78 -1.39 -14.62
CA SER A 62 3.95 -2.25 -14.40
C SER A 62 4.86 -1.72 -13.29
N ASP A 63 5.15 -0.41 -13.28
CA ASP A 63 5.94 0.21 -12.21
C ASP A 63 5.26 0.05 -10.86
N PHE A 64 3.93 0.19 -10.85
CA PHE A 64 3.14 0.01 -9.64
C PHE A 64 3.24 -1.42 -9.11
N TYR A 65 3.08 -2.44 -9.96
CA TYR A 65 3.14 -3.85 -9.54
C TYR A 65 4.51 -4.24 -9.00
N GLU A 66 5.57 -3.80 -9.66
CA GLU A 66 6.94 -4.05 -9.18
C GLU A 66 7.16 -3.42 -7.80
N ARG A 67 6.81 -2.13 -7.66
CA ARG A 67 6.94 -1.41 -6.39
C ARG A 67 6.07 -2.01 -5.29
N PHE A 68 4.84 -2.39 -5.62
CA PHE A 68 3.91 -3.03 -4.70
C PHE A 68 4.49 -4.34 -4.16
N ALA A 69 4.89 -5.26 -5.04
CA ALA A 69 5.47 -6.53 -4.62
C ALA A 69 6.75 -6.35 -3.78
N ALA A 70 7.66 -5.47 -4.22
CA ALA A 70 8.90 -5.18 -3.50
C ALA A 70 8.63 -4.60 -2.10
N SER A 71 7.69 -3.66 -1.99
CA SER A 71 7.32 -3.04 -0.70
C SER A 71 6.69 -4.05 0.25
N ILE A 72 5.80 -4.92 -0.24
CA ILE A 72 5.18 -5.98 0.56
C ILE A 72 6.26 -6.93 1.10
N ILE A 73 7.13 -7.46 0.23
CA ILE A 73 8.21 -8.36 0.66
C ILE A 73 9.12 -7.69 1.69
N LYS A 74 9.57 -6.46 1.41
CA LYS A 74 10.43 -5.69 2.32
C LYS A 74 9.77 -5.47 3.69
N GLY A 75 8.50 -5.03 3.69
CA GLY A 75 7.78 -4.70 4.92
C GLY A 75 7.48 -5.90 5.82
N VAL A 76 7.22 -7.07 5.23
CA VAL A 76 6.90 -8.27 6.01
C VAL A 76 8.12 -9.11 6.38
N ALA A 77 9.16 -9.13 5.55
CA ALA A 77 10.37 -9.91 5.80
C ALA A 77 11.27 -9.28 6.88
N GLY A 78 11.28 -7.95 6.97
CA GLY A 78 12.07 -7.19 7.94
C GLY A 78 13.58 -7.23 7.67
N LYS A 79 14.19 -8.41 7.59
CA LYS A 79 15.64 -8.59 7.33
C LYS A 79 15.89 -9.07 5.90
N VAL A 80 17.05 -8.68 5.36
CA VAL A 80 17.45 -9.01 3.97
C VAL A 80 17.48 -10.53 3.72
N GLU A 81 17.99 -11.31 4.66
CA GLU A 81 18.07 -12.76 4.55
C GLU A 81 16.69 -13.40 4.35
N ASN A 82 15.68 -12.85 5.01
CA ASN A 82 14.30 -13.32 4.89
C ASN A 82 13.68 -12.93 3.55
N MET A 83 14.07 -11.80 2.93
CA MET A 83 13.49 -11.33 1.67
C MET A 83 13.66 -12.35 0.54
N ILE A 84 14.86 -12.93 0.41
CA ILE A 84 15.14 -13.94 -0.61
C ILE A 84 14.25 -15.16 -0.41
N ALA A 85 14.05 -15.58 0.85
CA ALA A 85 13.15 -16.69 1.18
C ALA A 85 11.69 -16.37 0.79
N TYR A 86 11.21 -15.15 1.11
CA TYR A 86 9.86 -14.70 0.74
C TYR A 86 9.68 -14.60 -0.78
N VAL A 87 10.65 -14.06 -1.51
CA VAL A 87 10.59 -14.00 -2.98
C VAL A 87 10.49 -15.41 -3.56
N ARG A 88 11.34 -16.33 -3.12
CA ARG A 88 11.31 -17.72 -3.57
C ARG A 88 9.98 -18.41 -3.28
N GLU A 89 9.45 -18.19 -2.09
CA GLU A 89 8.22 -18.83 -1.62
C GLU A 89 6.96 -18.28 -2.30
N PHE A 90 6.86 -16.96 -2.48
CA PHE A 90 5.64 -16.30 -2.92
C PHE A 90 5.68 -15.80 -4.36
N LEU A 91 6.88 -15.57 -4.90
CA LEU A 91 7.10 -15.03 -6.24
C LEU A 91 7.91 -16.00 -7.14
N GLY A 92 8.18 -17.23 -6.68
CA GLY A 92 9.02 -18.18 -7.42
C GLY A 92 8.47 -18.61 -8.81
N ARG A 93 7.20 -18.32 -9.10
CA ARG A 93 6.60 -18.53 -10.42
C ARG A 93 6.91 -17.40 -11.40
N PHE A 94 7.29 -16.23 -10.89
CA PHE A 94 7.68 -15.08 -11.68
C PHE A 94 9.17 -15.19 -12.01
N SER A 95 9.55 -14.84 -13.21
CA SER A 95 10.97 -14.72 -13.60
C SER A 95 11.55 -13.44 -12.95
N ALA A 96 11.45 -13.33 -11.63
CA ALA A 96 11.89 -12.17 -10.89
C ALA A 96 13.42 -12.17 -10.76
N LYS A 97 14.05 -11.12 -11.28
CA LYS A 97 15.47 -10.83 -10.99
C LYS A 97 15.53 -10.05 -9.69
N VAL A 98 15.95 -10.71 -8.62
CA VAL A 98 16.08 -10.05 -7.32
C VAL A 98 17.42 -9.33 -7.24
N SER A 99 17.40 -8.02 -7.03
CA SER A 99 18.58 -7.25 -6.66
C SER A 99 18.32 -6.51 -5.35
N VAL A 100 19.29 -6.60 -4.46
CA VAL A 100 19.30 -5.87 -3.18
C VAL A 100 20.51 -4.96 -3.22
N SER A 101 20.28 -3.65 -3.15
CA SER A 101 21.32 -2.64 -3.16
C SER A 101 21.31 -1.83 -1.88
N PRO A 102 22.46 -1.43 -1.34
CA PRO A 102 22.52 -0.48 -0.23
C PRO A 102 21.80 0.82 -0.61
N ASP A 103 20.98 1.32 0.29
CA ASP A 103 20.29 2.60 0.14
C ASP A 103 20.62 3.45 1.36
N PRO A 104 21.26 4.62 1.21
CA PRO A 104 21.66 5.46 2.34
C PRO A 104 20.51 5.93 3.22
N SER A 105 19.28 5.97 2.68
CA SER A 105 18.08 6.43 3.39
C SER A 105 17.29 5.29 4.06
N LEU A 106 17.48 4.05 3.59
CA LEU A 106 16.63 2.90 3.96
C LEU A 106 17.43 1.63 4.28
N ASP A 107 18.73 1.71 4.52
CA ASP A 107 19.67 0.61 4.67
C ASP A 107 19.84 -0.25 3.40
N TYR A 108 18.77 -0.45 2.62
CA TYR A 108 18.81 -1.18 1.34
C TYR A 108 17.55 -0.94 0.51
N SER A 109 17.66 -1.06 -0.82
CA SER A 109 16.55 -1.11 -1.76
C SER A 109 16.38 -2.53 -2.31
N LEU A 110 15.13 -2.94 -2.53
CA LEU A 110 14.77 -4.20 -3.17
C LEU A 110 14.14 -3.89 -4.53
N SER A 111 14.74 -4.42 -5.60
CA SER A 111 14.15 -4.43 -6.93
C SER A 111 13.90 -5.87 -7.36
N LEU A 112 12.71 -6.14 -7.86
CA LEU A 112 12.30 -7.48 -8.23
C LEU A 112 12.38 -7.74 -9.74
N GLY A 113 12.53 -6.70 -10.57
CA GLY A 113 12.60 -6.83 -12.01
C GLY A 113 11.46 -7.69 -12.57
N ILE A 114 10.26 -7.54 -12.02
CA ILE A 114 9.07 -8.27 -12.45
C ILE A 114 8.59 -7.62 -13.74
N SER A 115 8.47 -8.40 -14.80
CA SER A 115 7.79 -7.98 -16.03
C SER A 115 6.43 -8.68 -16.09
N PRO A 116 5.38 -8.08 -15.55
CA PRO A 116 4.08 -8.73 -15.46
C PRO A 116 3.47 -8.86 -16.85
N LYS A 117 3.13 -10.09 -17.21
CA LYS A 117 2.10 -10.33 -18.23
C LYS A 117 0.75 -10.09 -17.57
N ASP A 118 -0.29 -9.77 -18.33
CA ASP A 118 -1.63 -9.46 -17.80
C ASP A 118 -2.19 -10.53 -16.83
N THR A 119 -1.79 -11.78 -17.00
CA THR A 119 -2.18 -12.91 -16.13
C THR A 119 -1.55 -12.89 -14.75
N ASP A 120 -0.48 -12.14 -14.57
CA ASP A 120 0.30 -12.13 -13.32
C ASP A 120 -0.12 -11.00 -12.37
N ALA A 121 -0.85 -10.01 -12.86
CA ALA A 121 -1.25 -8.82 -12.12
C ALA A 121 -2.07 -9.16 -10.86
N ASP A 122 -3.09 -9.99 -11.00
CA ASP A 122 -3.96 -10.40 -9.89
C ASP A 122 -3.19 -11.22 -8.85
N GLU A 123 -2.22 -12.04 -9.26
CA GLU A 123 -1.36 -12.78 -8.35
C GLU A 123 -0.45 -11.85 -7.55
N ILE A 124 0.10 -10.80 -8.20
CA ILE A 124 0.90 -9.78 -7.53
C ILE A 124 0.03 -8.99 -6.54
N LEU A 125 -1.16 -8.57 -6.94
CA LEU A 125 -2.09 -7.84 -6.08
C LEU A 125 -2.58 -8.69 -4.90
N ASN A 126 -2.65 -10.02 -5.05
CA ASN A 126 -2.99 -10.95 -3.98
C ASN A 126 -1.80 -11.37 -3.11
N LEU A 127 -0.59 -10.91 -3.42
CA LEU A 127 0.62 -11.23 -2.64
C LEU A 127 0.46 -10.97 -1.14
N PRO A 128 -0.02 -9.79 -0.69
CA PRO A 128 -0.18 -9.54 0.74
C PRO A 128 -1.19 -10.48 1.39
N GLN A 129 -2.30 -10.81 0.74
CA GLN A 129 -3.29 -11.76 1.28
C GLN A 129 -2.70 -13.17 1.44
N ARG A 130 -1.93 -13.63 0.44
CA ARG A 130 -1.27 -14.96 0.48
C ARG A 130 -0.26 -15.03 1.64
N ILE A 131 0.53 -13.98 1.82
CA ILE A 131 1.49 -13.91 2.93
C ILE A 131 0.73 -13.83 4.27
N ALA A 132 -0.26 -12.96 4.38
CA ALA A 132 -1.04 -12.77 5.60
C ALA A 132 -1.69 -14.06 6.07
N SER A 133 -2.39 -14.77 5.16
CA SER A 133 -3.03 -16.06 5.46
C SER A 133 -2.01 -17.12 5.88
N LYS A 134 -0.88 -17.22 5.17
CA LYS A 134 0.14 -18.23 5.46
C LYS A 134 0.87 -17.98 6.77
N ARG A 135 1.07 -16.72 7.15
CA ARG A 135 1.79 -16.31 8.36
C ARG A 135 0.90 -16.05 9.57
N GLY A 136 -0.43 -16.08 9.39
CA GLY A 136 -1.40 -15.79 10.45
C GLY A 136 -1.29 -14.36 10.97
N VAL A 137 -1.08 -13.39 10.06
CA VAL A 137 -0.96 -11.97 10.38
C VAL A 137 -1.97 -11.14 9.58
N HIS A 138 -2.24 -9.91 10.03
CA HIS A 138 -2.93 -8.89 9.26
C HIS A 138 -1.92 -7.92 8.67
N ILE A 139 -2.05 -7.60 7.38
CA ILE A 139 -1.16 -6.65 6.70
C ILE A 139 -1.93 -5.37 6.39
N VAL A 140 -1.43 -4.24 6.89
CA VAL A 140 -1.93 -2.90 6.54
C VAL A 140 -1.00 -2.32 5.49
N VAL A 141 -1.50 -2.10 4.27
CA VAL A 141 -0.74 -1.53 3.16
C VAL A 141 -1.03 -0.05 3.04
N CYS A 142 -0.05 0.78 3.39
CA CYS A 142 -0.12 2.23 3.31
C CYS A 142 0.50 2.71 2.00
N ILE A 143 -0.28 3.40 1.17
CA ILE A 143 0.16 3.89 -0.15
C ILE A 143 0.07 5.41 -0.18
N ASP A 144 1.25 6.06 -0.22
CA ASP A 144 1.35 7.52 -0.39
C ASP A 144 1.23 7.89 -1.88
N GLU A 145 0.78 9.11 -2.14
CA GLU A 145 0.54 9.69 -3.46
C GLU A 145 -0.40 8.84 -4.34
N PHE A 146 -1.39 8.17 -3.71
CA PHE A 146 -2.29 7.23 -4.38
C PHE A 146 -3.02 7.81 -5.60
N GLN A 147 -3.25 9.13 -5.65
CA GLN A 147 -3.83 9.75 -6.84
C GLN A 147 -3.02 9.55 -8.12
N GLN A 148 -1.75 9.13 -8.02
CA GLN A 148 -0.89 8.85 -9.16
C GLN A 148 -1.48 7.77 -10.08
N ILE A 149 -2.24 6.80 -9.55
CA ILE A 149 -2.95 5.81 -10.37
C ILE A 149 -3.93 6.44 -11.36
N GLY A 150 -4.42 7.65 -11.07
CA GLY A 150 -5.31 8.41 -11.96
C GLY A 150 -4.60 8.97 -13.19
N GLU A 151 -3.27 8.98 -13.20
CA GLU A 151 -2.42 9.48 -14.29
C GLU A 151 -1.87 8.33 -15.18
N PHE A 152 -2.13 7.07 -14.81
CA PHE A 152 -1.67 5.92 -15.60
C PHE A 152 -2.44 5.82 -16.95
N PRO A 153 -1.79 5.31 -18.00
CA PRO A 153 -2.52 4.86 -19.18
C PRO A 153 -3.61 3.87 -18.74
N ASP A 154 -4.81 4.04 -19.29
CA ASP A 154 -5.99 3.21 -18.93
C ASP A 154 -6.31 3.15 -17.42
N SER A 155 -6.14 4.27 -16.75
CA SER A 155 -6.34 4.45 -15.30
C SER A 155 -7.63 3.83 -14.76
N LEU A 156 -8.73 3.88 -15.52
CA LEU A 156 -10.00 3.32 -15.06
C LEU A 156 -9.96 1.79 -14.98
N THR A 157 -9.35 1.12 -15.95
CA THR A 157 -9.17 -0.34 -15.94
C THR A 157 -8.24 -0.75 -14.78
N VAL A 158 -7.15 -0.02 -14.57
CA VAL A 158 -6.26 -0.25 -13.42
C VAL A 158 -7.03 -0.14 -12.10
N GLN A 159 -7.80 0.93 -11.92
CA GLN A 159 -8.61 1.11 -10.69
C GLN A 159 -9.64 0.00 -10.50
N LYS A 160 -10.30 -0.46 -11.56
CA LYS A 160 -11.25 -1.59 -11.50
C LYS A 160 -10.55 -2.88 -11.08
N ARG A 161 -9.35 -3.16 -11.61
CA ARG A 161 -8.56 -4.34 -11.24
C ARG A 161 -8.14 -4.28 -9.78
N LEU A 162 -7.54 -3.19 -9.34
CA LEU A 162 -7.17 -2.99 -7.93
C LEU A 162 -8.36 -3.20 -7.00
N ARG A 163 -9.47 -2.54 -7.28
CA ARG A 163 -10.70 -2.66 -6.47
C ARG A 163 -11.23 -4.08 -6.48
N GLY A 164 -11.26 -4.72 -7.65
CA GLY A 164 -11.75 -6.09 -7.83
C GLY A 164 -10.99 -7.10 -6.98
N VAL A 165 -9.66 -6.98 -6.92
CA VAL A 165 -8.82 -7.88 -6.11
C VAL A 165 -8.91 -7.52 -4.62
N TRP A 166 -8.71 -6.26 -4.27
CA TRP A 166 -8.54 -5.83 -2.87
C TRP A 166 -9.80 -5.98 -2.02
N GLN A 167 -10.99 -5.83 -2.62
CA GLN A 167 -12.25 -5.97 -1.88
C GLN A 167 -12.53 -7.37 -1.34
N HIS A 168 -11.84 -8.39 -1.85
CA HIS A 168 -11.99 -9.79 -1.45
C HIS A 168 -10.93 -10.26 -0.46
N GLN A 169 -10.02 -9.37 -0.06
CA GLN A 169 -8.96 -9.70 0.88
C GLN A 169 -9.45 -9.55 2.32
N GLU A 170 -9.29 -10.61 3.12
CA GLU A 170 -9.78 -10.68 4.49
C GLU A 170 -8.72 -10.31 5.53
N ASN A 171 -7.45 -10.60 5.22
CA ASN A 171 -6.32 -10.38 6.12
C ASN A 171 -5.45 -9.19 5.70
N VAL A 172 -5.98 -8.33 4.85
CA VAL A 172 -5.30 -7.13 4.37
C VAL A 172 -6.24 -5.94 4.44
N SER A 173 -5.72 -4.81 4.87
CA SER A 173 -6.40 -3.52 4.77
C SER A 173 -5.49 -2.47 4.16
N TYR A 174 -6.07 -1.43 3.62
CA TYR A 174 -5.37 -0.39 2.88
C TYR A 174 -5.54 0.97 3.54
N CYS A 175 -4.44 1.72 3.61
CA CYS A 175 -4.45 3.13 3.97
C CYS A 175 -3.96 3.93 2.76
N LEU A 176 -4.91 4.55 2.04
CA LEU A 176 -4.64 5.24 0.79
C LEU A 176 -4.66 6.75 1.02
N PHE A 177 -3.58 7.43 0.68
CA PHE A 177 -3.48 8.86 0.90
C PHE A 177 -2.67 9.55 -0.18
N GLY A 178 -2.82 10.88 -0.27
CA GLY A 178 -2.14 11.65 -1.28
C GLY A 178 -2.28 13.15 -1.10
N SER A 179 -1.47 13.90 -1.84
CA SER A 179 -1.33 15.34 -1.67
C SER A 179 -2.25 16.18 -2.57
N LYS A 180 -2.80 15.61 -3.64
CA LYS A 180 -3.68 16.30 -4.59
C LYS A 180 -5.14 16.05 -4.18
N LYS A 181 -5.67 16.85 -3.24
CA LYS A 181 -7.01 16.69 -2.64
C LYS A 181 -8.09 16.43 -3.69
N HIS A 182 -8.19 17.26 -4.73
CA HIS A 182 -9.23 17.15 -5.77
C HIS A 182 -9.16 15.84 -6.57
N LEU A 183 -7.96 15.25 -6.77
CA LEU A 183 -7.81 13.96 -7.43
C LEU A 183 -8.22 12.82 -6.52
N MET A 184 -7.87 12.90 -5.23
CA MET A 184 -8.32 11.94 -4.22
C MET A 184 -9.85 11.95 -4.12
N GLU A 185 -10.48 13.12 -4.04
CA GLU A 185 -11.95 13.26 -4.03
C GLU A 185 -12.58 12.68 -5.29
N LYS A 186 -11.99 12.90 -6.47
CA LYS A 186 -12.45 12.30 -7.72
C LYS A 186 -12.45 10.77 -7.67
N ILE A 187 -11.39 10.15 -7.12
CA ILE A 187 -11.23 8.69 -7.04
C ILE A 187 -12.22 8.08 -6.03
N PHE A 188 -12.39 8.70 -4.86
CA PHE A 188 -13.08 8.07 -3.71
C PHE A 188 -14.52 8.56 -3.48
N GLN A 189 -14.90 9.73 -3.95
CA GLN A 189 -16.23 10.30 -3.67
C GLN A 189 -17.20 10.20 -4.85
N ARG A 190 -16.72 10.04 -6.07
CA ARG A 190 -17.61 9.91 -7.22
C ARG A 190 -18.20 8.50 -7.31
N LYS A 191 -19.54 8.39 -7.34
CA LYS A 191 -20.28 7.13 -7.41
C LYS A 191 -19.92 6.26 -8.64
N SER A 192 -19.48 6.89 -9.73
CA SER A 192 -19.07 6.21 -10.96
C SER A 192 -17.66 5.61 -10.90
N MET A 193 -16.88 5.91 -9.86
CA MET A 193 -15.50 5.47 -9.75
C MET A 193 -15.36 4.16 -8.95
N PRO A 194 -14.40 3.29 -9.31
CA PRO A 194 -14.25 1.97 -8.70
C PRO A 194 -14.03 2.03 -7.19
N PHE A 195 -13.33 3.04 -6.69
CA PHE A 195 -13.02 3.18 -5.27
C PHE A 195 -14.08 3.91 -4.44
N TYR A 196 -15.26 4.19 -5.03
CA TYR A 196 -16.36 4.73 -4.25
C TYR A 196 -16.70 3.81 -3.06
N GLN A 197 -16.80 4.39 -1.86
CA GLN A 197 -17.06 3.66 -0.60
C GLN A 197 -16.07 2.51 -0.30
N PHE A 198 -14.79 2.68 -0.67
CA PHE A 198 -13.78 1.66 -0.41
C PHE A 198 -13.38 1.56 1.07
N GLY A 199 -13.47 2.62 1.82
CA GLY A 199 -13.04 2.65 3.22
C GLY A 199 -13.48 3.91 3.96
N ASP A 200 -13.00 4.04 5.17
CA ASP A 200 -13.26 5.16 6.07
C ASP A 200 -12.48 6.40 5.63
N MET A 201 -13.19 7.49 5.31
CA MET A 201 -12.57 8.74 4.89
C MET A 201 -12.25 9.64 6.09
N ILE A 202 -10.99 10.01 6.21
CA ILE A 202 -10.45 10.90 7.23
C ILE A 202 -9.93 12.16 6.54
N PHE A 203 -10.55 13.29 6.83
CA PHE A 203 -10.13 14.58 6.32
C PHE A 203 -9.18 15.24 7.32
N LEU A 204 -8.04 15.73 6.80
CA LEU A 204 -7.08 16.50 7.57
C LEU A 204 -7.12 17.94 7.05
N ASP A 205 -7.77 18.80 7.78
CA ASP A 205 -7.90 20.24 7.48
C ASP A 205 -6.81 21.07 8.15
#